data_4c45287c2b802329cfd0be80eb3693dd
#
_entry.id   4c45287c2b802329cfd0be80eb3693dd
#
_cell.length_a   1.000
_cell.length_b   1.000
_cell.length_c   1.000
_cell.angle_alpha   90.00
_cell.angle_beta   90.00
_cell.angle_gamma   90.00
#
_symmetry.space_group_name_H-M   'P 1'
#
loop_
_entity.id
_entity.type
_entity.pdbx_description
1 polymer ?
#
loop_
_entity_poly.entity_id
_entity_poly.type
_entity_poly.pdbx_seq_one_letter_code
_entity_poly.pdbx_strand_id
1 'polypeptide(L)'
;MDESPTVVIVPGLRDHVEDHWQTHLARRLDNVLTVPPLETDKLSRDARVAALDEVLTSVSSPVVLVAHSAGVMTVAHWARAHHRDVAGALLVTPADLELPLPESYPSLEELDRNGWLPIPRQRLPFPSTVAASRNDPLAGYRRVVGLAEGWGSRLLDLGEVGHLNPASGYGYWPRAESLVRELLESVSRAASSNATDSDAQEEHSHA
;
A
#
# COMPACT_ATOMS: atom_id res chain seq x y z
N MET A 1 -18.12 -16.56 -11.10
CA MET A 1 -18.62 -15.29 -10.49
C MET A 1 -17.49 -14.32 -10.63
N ASP A 2 -17.71 -13.25 -11.37
CA ASP A 2 -16.71 -12.19 -11.55
C ASP A 2 -16.61 -11.43 -10.22
N GLU A 3 -15.64 -11.82 -9.39
CA GLU A 3 -15.44 -11.17 -8.11
C GLU A 3 -14.61 -9.91 -8.35
N SER A 4 -15.28 -8.77 -8.35
CA SER A 4 -14.60 -7.47 -8.43
C SER A 4 -13.55 -7.35 -7.32
N PRO A 5 -12.33 -6.86 -7.62
CA PRO A 5 -11.29 -6.74 -6.62
C PRO A 5 -11.70 -5.89 -5.42
N THR A 6 -11.28 -6.30 -4.22
CA THR A 6 -11.46 -5.51 -2.99
C THR A 6 -10.25 -4.60 -2.78
N VAL A 7 -10.51 -3.31 -2.59
CA VAL A 7 -9.47 -2.35 -2.19
C VAL A 7 -9.28 -2.41 -0.67
N VAL A 8 -8.04 -2.63 -0.22
CA VAL A 8 -7.70 -2.61 1.20
C VAL A 8 -6.81 -1.40 1.48
N ILE A 9 -7.34 -0.48 2.27
CA ILE A 9 -6.63 0.75 2.68
C ILE A 9 -5.78 0.45 3.91
N VAL A 10 -4.48 0.79 3.82
CA VAL A 10 -3.48 0.59 4.88
C VAL A 10 -3.00 1.95 5.37
N PRO A 11 -3.49 2.46 6.52
CA PRO A 11 -3.13 3.76 7.05
C PRO A 11 -1.70 3.83 7.59
N GLY A 12 -1.19 5.05 7.78
CA GLY A 12 0.05 5.32 8.49
C GLY A 12 -0.09 5.20 10.02
N LEU A 13 0.95 5.65 10.76
CA LEU A 13 0.99 5.55 12.23
C LEU A 13 -0.13 6.30 12.98
N ARG A 14 -0.75 7.29 12.33
CA ARG A 14 -1.87 8.04 12.93
C ARG A 14 -3.23 7.35 12.74
N ASP A 15 -3.23 6.17 12.15
CA ASP A 15 -4.42 5.38 11.87
C ASP A 15 -5.48 6.18 11.06
N HIS A 16 -6.74 6.17 11.51
CA HIS A 16 -7.80 6.93 10.87
C HIS A 16 -7.69 8.43 11.17
N VAL A 17 -7.64 9.23 10.11
CA VAL A 17 -7.72 10.70 10.17
C VAL A 17 -8.89 11.14 9.31
N GLU A 18 -9.86 11.86 9.91
CA GLU A 18 -11.15 12.21 9.29
C GLU A 18 -11.00 12.93 7.95
N ASP A 19 -10.15 13.92 7.87
CA ASP A 19 -9.90 14.69 6.64
C ASP A 19 -8.65 14.22 5.88
N HIS A 20 -8.37 12.92 5.88
CA HIS A 20 -7.29 12.33 5.09
C HIS A 20 -7.81 11.79 3.77
N TRP A 21 -7.01 11.88 2.70
CA TRP A 21 -7.42 11.41 1.38
C TRP A 21 -7.82 9.91 1.37
N GLN A 22 -7.20 9.07 2.19
CA GLN A 22 -7.59 7.66 2.31
C GLN A 22 -8.99 7.50 2.88
N THR A 23 -9.37 8.34 3.84
CA THR A 23 -10.74 8.35 4.40
C THR A 23 -11.76 8.81 3.36
N HIS A 24 -11.42 9.86 2.59
CA HIS A 24 -12.26 10.32 1.49
C HIS A 24 -12.38 9.26 0.37
N LEU A 25 -11.29 8.58 0.06
CA LEU A 25 -11.26 7.49 -0.92
C LEU A 25 -12.15 6.32 -0.48
N ALA A 26 -12.03 5.88 0.79
CA ALA A 26 -12.85 4.81 1.34
C ALA A 26 -14.36 5.07 1.24
N ARG A 27 -14.78 6.33 1.39
CA ARG A 27 -16.20 6.73 1.29
C ARG A 27 -16.76 6.74 -0.15
N ARG A 28 -15.88 6.62 -1.16
CA ARG A 28 -16.22 6.74 -2.58
C ARG A 28 -16.07 5.43 -3.36
N LEU A 29 -15.49 4.42 -2.77
CA LEU A 29 -15.33 3.10 -3.35
C LEU A 29 -16.42 2.16 -2.83
N ASP A 30 -17.00 1.36 -3.71
CA ASP A 30 -18.06 0.42 -3.35
C ASP A 30 -17.51 -0.83 -2.63
N ASN A 31 -16.34 -1.34 -3.08
CA ASN A 31 -15.73 -2.55 -2.53
C ASN A 31 -14.40 -2.21 -1.84
N VAL A 32 -14.47 -1.73 -0.62
CA VAL A 32 -13.32 -1.25 0.14
C VAL A 32 -13.36 -1.69 1.59
N LEU A 33 -12.20 -2.08 2.11
CA LEU A 33 -11.94 -2.29 3.53
C LEU A 33 -10.81 -1.38 3.99
N THR A 34 -10.82 -0.98 5.23
CA THR A 34 -9.70 -0.25 5.85
C THR A 34 -9.17 -1.08 7.01
N VAL A 35 -7.84 -1.23 7.07
CA VAL A 35 -7.20 -1.84 8.24
C VAL A 35 -7.56 -1.03 9.48
N PRO A 36 -8.19 -1.65 10.50
CA PRO A 36 -8.68 -0.93 11.66
C PRO A 36 -7.54 -0.32 12.48
N PRO A 37 -7.79 0.79 13.18
CA PRO A 37 -6.82 1.36 14.08
C PRO A 37 -6.52 0.40 15.24
N LEU A 38 -5.25 0.35 15.65
CA LEU A 38 -4.87 -0.41 16.84
C LEU A 38 -5.33 0.32 18.11
N GLU A 39 -5.93 -0.42 19.03
CA GLU A 39 -6.36 0.10 20.34
C GLU A 39 -5.17 0.19 21.30
N THR A 40 -4.31 -0.82 21.29
CA THR A 40 -3.09 -0.94 22.09
C THR A 40 -1.88 -1.13 21.17
N ASP A 41 -0.68 -0.99 21.71
CA ASP A 41 0.60 -1.22 21.01
C ASP A 41 0.70 -0.52 19.64
N LYS A 42 0.17 0.69 19.57
CA LYS A 42 -0.03 1.46 18.31
C LYS A 42 1.24 1.63 17.48
N LEU A 43 2.41 1.53 18.10
CA LEU A 43 3.69 1.61 17.40
C LEU A 43 4.25 0.24 17.00
N SER A 44 3.71 -0.87 17.51
CA SER A 44 4.19 -2.21 17.19
C SER A 44 4.02 -2.53 15.70
N ARG A 45 5.13 -2.79 15.01
CA ARG A 45 5.13 -3.27 13.62
C ARG A 45 4.39 -4.61 13.51
N ASP A 46 4.63 -5.53 14.45
CA ASP A 46 4.01 -6.86 14.42
C ASP A 46 2.49 -6.79 14.57
N ALA A 47 1.99 -5.92 15.46
CA ALA A 47 0.55 -5.72 15.61
C ALA A 47 -0.08 -5.12 14.33
N ARG A 48 0.61 -4.20 13.65
CA ARG A 48 0.12 -3.61 12.39
C ARG A 48 0.15 -4.62 11.24
N VAL A 49 1.18 -5.44 11.16
CA VAL A 49 1.27 -6.53 10.17
C VAL A 49 0.18 -7.56 10.41
N ALA A 50 -0.07 -7.94 11.68
CA ALA A 50 -1.14 -8.88 12.03
C ALA A 50 -2.53 -8.32 11.69
N ALA A 51 -2.80 -7.04 11.98
CA ALA A 51 -4.06 -6.39 11.63
C ALA A 51 -4.29 -6.35 10.10
N LEU A 52 -3.26 -6.09 9.31
CA LEU A 52 -3.33 -6.18 7.86
C LEU A 52 -3.63 -7.61 7.40
N ASP A 53 -2.91 -8.61 7.95
CA ASP A 53 -3.10 -10.02 7.59
C ASP A 53 -4.50 -10.54 7.92
N GLU A 54 -5.07 -10.12 9.05
CA GLU A 54 -6.44 -10.45 9.45
C GLU A 54 -7.46 -9.92 8.43
N VAL A 55 -7.33 -8.65 8.02
CA VAL A 55 -8.20 -8.07 6.97
C VAL A 55 -8.05 -8.84 5.66
N LEU A 56 -6.81 -9.10 5.25
CA LEU A 56 -6.55 -9.83 4.00
C LEU A 56 -7.11 -11.25 4.04
N THR A 57 -7.02 -11.93 5.16
CA THR A 57 -7.55 -13.29 5.33
C THR A 57 -9.07 -13.34 5.27
N SER A 58 -9.76 -12.26 5.63
CA SER A 58 -11.22 -12.16 5.57
C SER A 58 -11.78 -11.94 4.16
N VAL A 59 -10.92 -11.60 3.18
CA VAL A 59 -11.33 -11.29 1.79
C VAL A 59 -11.14 -12.51 0.91
N SER A 60 -12.14 -12.92 0.13
CA SER A 60 -12.04 -14.01 -0.87
C SER A 60 -11.70 -13.51 -2.28
N SER A 61 -12.10 -12.28 -2.61
CA SER A 61 -11.83 -11.67 -3.92
C SER A 61 -10.36 -11.29 -4.11
N PRO A 62 -9.90 -10.99 -5.34
CA PRO A 62 -8.59 -10.37 -5.56
C PRO A 62 -8.44 -9.07 -4.79
N VAL A 63 -7.26 -8.84 -4.21
CA VAL A 63 -7.00 -7.67 -3.35
C VAL A 63 -6.11 -6.65 -4.05
N VAL A 64 -6.47 -5.39 -3.93
CA VAL A 64 -5.64 -4.23 -4.28
C VAL A 64 -5.31 -3.44 -3.02
N LEU A 65 -4.03 -3.27 -2.71
CA LEU A 65 -3.58 -2.52 -1.54
C LEU A 65 -3.43 -1.03 -1.87
N VAL A 66 -3.88 -0.16 -0.95
CA VAL A 66 -3.67 1.29 -1.03
C VAL A 66 -3.09 1.78 0.29
N ALA A 67 -1.77 1.90 0.34
CA ALA A 67 -1.04 2.22 1.55
C ALA A 67 -0.48 3.65 1.53
N HIS A 68 -0.38 4.29 2.70
CA HIS A 68 0.21 5.60 2.87
C HIS A 68 1.22 5.63 4.01
N SER A 69 2.33 6.34 3.82
CA SER A 69 3.30 6.62 4.89
C SER A 69 3.88 5.32 5.51
N ALA A 70 3.84 5.16 6.83
CA ALA A 70 4.23 3.93 7.51
C ALA A 70 3.35 2.71 7.15
N GLY A 71 2.15 2.92 6.63
CA GLY A 71 1.33 1.84 6.06
C GLY A 71 2.02 1.15 4.88
N VAL A 72 2.83 1.88 4.10
CA VAL A 72 3.67 1.30 3.05
C VAL A 72 4.71 0.35 3.66
N MET A 73 5.32 0.73 4.79
CA MET A 73 6.27 -0.13 5.51
C MET A 73 5.59 -1.35 6.12
N THR A 74 4.34 -1.20 6.60
CA THR A 74 3.50 -2.33 7.03
C THR A 74 3.32 -3.33 5.89
N VAL A 75 2.99 -2.87 4.68
CA VAL A 75 2.87 -3.73 3.49
C VAL A 75 4.19 -4.44 3.16
N ALA A 76 5.33 -3.72 3.20
CA ALA A 76 6.64 -4.32 2.92
C ALA A 76 7.02 -5.41 3.93
N HIS A 77 6.77 -5.18 5.23
CA HIS A 77 6.99 -6.19 6.28
C HIS A 77 6.04 -7.37 6.15
N TRP A 78 4.76 -7.12 5.86
CA TRP A 78 3.77 -8.16 5.63
C TRP A 78 4.16 -9.04 4.43
N ALA A 79 4.52 -8.46 3.31
CA ALA A 79 4.91 -9.18 2.09
C ALA A 79 6.16 -10.06 2.26
N ARG A 80 7.00 -9.76 3.26
CA ARG A 80 8.15 -10.61 3.63
C ARG A 80 7.74 -11.84 4.43
N ALA A 81 6.72 -11.72 5.27
CA ALA A 81 6.35 -12.73 6.27
C ALA A 81 5.16 -13.60 5.84
N HIS A 82 4.34 -13.11 4.94
CA HIS A 82 3.07 -13.74 4.55
C HIS A 82 3.02 -13.97 3.03
N HIS A 83 2.28 -15.02 2.64
CA HIS A 83 2.06 -15.37 1.25
C HIS A 83 0.55 -15.36 0.95
N ARG A 84 0.11 -14.34 0.26
CA ARG A 84 -1.25 -14.23 -0.27
C ARG A 84 -1.20 -13.50 -1.60
N ASP A 85 -2.07 -13.89 -2.51
CA ASP A 85 -2.23 -13.23 -3.79
C ASP A 85 -2.80 -11.83 -3.62
N VAL A 86 -1.94 -10.83 -3.87
CA VAL A 86 -2.30 -9.42 -4.00
C VAL A 86 -2.20 -9.07 -5.47
N ALA A 87 -3.29 -8.60 -6.03
CA ALA A 87 -3.37 -8.29 -7.46
C ALA A 87 -2.60 -7.03 -7.85
N GLY A 88 -2.40 -6.11 -6.90
CA GLY A 88 -1.59 -4.91 -7.09
C GLY A 88 -1.56 -4.00 -5.88
N ALA A 89 -0.62 -3.06 -5.85
CA ALA A 89 -0.49 -2.10 -4.76
C ALA A 89 -0.17 -0.68 -5.23
N LEU A 90 -0.83 0.31 -4.62
CA LEU A 90 -0.50 1.73 -4.67
C LEU A 90 0.13 2.14 -3.34
N LEU A 91 1.41 2.48 -3.36
CA LEU A 91 2.25 2.78 -2.20
C LEU A 91 2.60 4.28 -2.20
N VAL A 92 1.88 5.05 -1.39
CA VAL A 92 1.89 6.52 -1.48
C VAL A 92 2.77 7.13 -0.38
N THR A 93 3.69 7.99 -0.77
CA THR A 93 4.60 8.73 0.11
C THR A 93 5.13 7.88 1.28
N PRO A 94 5.94 6.82 1.00
CA PRO A 94 6.51 5.97 2.04
C PRO A 94 7.33 6.82 3.01
N ALA A 95 7.11 6.68 4.32
CA ALA A 95 7.94 7.34 5.32
C ALA A 95 9.30 6.63 5.45
N ASP A 96 10.40 7.40 5.52
CA ASP A 96 11.72 6.83 5.75
C ASP A 96 11.96 6.57 7.24
N LEU A 97 11.62 5.38 7.69
CA LEU A 97 11.77 5.01 9.10
C LEU A 97 13.21 4.67 9.50
N GLU A 98 14.17 4.72 8.59
CA GLU A 98 15.60 4.46 8.85
C GLU A 98 16.39 5.75 9.14
N LEU A 99 15.75 6.91 9.07
CA LEU A 99 16.34 8.21 9.41
C LEU A 99 15.51 8.92 10.49
N PRO A 100 16.12 9.86 11.25
CA PRO A 100 15.39 10.65 12.23
C PRO A 100 14.22 11.38 11.59
N LEU A 101 13.04 11.20 12.15
CA LEU A 101 11.82 11.92 11.79
C LEU A 101 11.69 13.23 12.63
N PRO A 102 10.82 14.17 12.21
CA PRO A 102 10.50 15.34 13.02
C PRO A 102 10.01 14.96 14.44
N GLU A 103 10.21 15.85 15.43
CA GLU A 103 9.92 15.60 16.86
C GLU A 103 8.48 15.09 17.16
N SER A 104 7.51 15.39 16.30
CA SER A 104 6.14 14.90 16.47
C SER A 104 5.92 13.44 16.05
N TYR A 105 6.98 12.77 15.62
CA TYR A 105 6.99 11.35 15.22
C TYR A 105 7.88 10.53 16.16
N PRO A 106 7.73 9.19 16.15
CA PRO A 106 8.60 8.34 16.95
C PRO A 106 10.08 8.49 16.61
N SER A 107 10.93 8.39 17.62
CA SER A 107 12.38 8.36 17.44
C SER A 107 12.85 7.06 16.76
N LEU A 108 14.07 7.07 16.21
CA LEU A 108 14.66 5.85 15.62
C LEU A 108 14.76 4.72 16.63
N GLU A 109 15.08 5.03 17.90
CA GLU A 109 15.16 4.02 18.95
C GLU A 109 13.79 3.41 19.27
N GLU A 110 12.71 4.21 19.24
CA GLU A 110 11.36 3.70 19.42
C GLU A 110 10.93 2.85 18.22
N LEU A 111 11.26 3.26 17.00
CA LEU A 111 10.99 2.48 15.79
C LEU A 111 11.74 1.15 15.80
N ASP A 112 13.02 1.13 16.17
CA ASP A 112 13.82 -0.09 16.26
C ASP A 112 13.27 -1.04 17.32
N ARG A 113 13.01 -0.56 18.55
CA ARG A 113 12.41 -1.35 19.63
C ARG A 113 11.04 -1.95 19.28
N ASN A 114 10.29 -1.30 18.39
CA ASN A 114 8.98 -1.75 17.93
C ASN A 114 9.04 -2.58 16.63
N GLY A 115 10.24 -2.99 16.21
CA GLY A 115 10.47 -3.96 15.15
C GLY A 115 10.42 -3.40 13.72
N TRP A 116 10.40 -2.06 13.53
CA TRP A 116 10.32 -1.47 12.21
C TRP A 116 11.61 -1.60 11.40
N LEU A 117 12.76 -1.74 12.06
CA LEU A 117 14.07 -1.79 11.42
C LEU A 117 14.64 -3.22 11.39
N PRO A 118 15.40 -3.55 10.34
CA PRO A 118 15.55 -2.82 9.08
C PRO A 118 14.29 -2.91 8.19
N ILE A 119 14.09 -1.90 7.34
CA ILE A 119 13.01 -1.93 6.34
C ILE A 119 13.30 -3.01 5.27
N PRO A 120 12.35 -3.92 4.96
CA PRO A 120 12.51 -4.90 3.89
C PRO A 120 12.70 -4.22 2.54
N ARG A 121 13.73 -4.64 1.78
CA ARG A 121 14.06 -4.09 0.45
C ARG A 121 13.96 -5.14 -0.66
N GLN A 122 13.49 -6.35 -0.34
CA GLN A 122 13.27 -7.39 -1.32
C GLN A 122 12.15 -7.00 -2.27
N ARG A 123 12.23 -7.49 -3.51
CA ARG A 123 11.17 -7.34 -4.51
C ARG A 123 9.84 -7.77 -3.91
N LEU A 124 8.82 -6.94 -4.07
CA LEU A 124 7.46 -7.29 -3.69
C LEU A 124 6.91 -8.41 -4.61
N PRO A 125 6.16 -9.38 -4.07
CA PRO A 125 5.66 -10.50 -4.86
C PRO A 125 4.46 -10.15 -5.74
N PHE A 126 4.10 -8.87 -5.85
CA PHE A 126 2.98 -8.36 -6.63
C PHE A 126 3.34 -7.07 -7.36
N PRO A 127 2.63 -6.74 -8.45
CA PRO A 127 2.78 -5.48 -9.15
C PRO A 127 2.49 -4.30 -8.21
N SER A 128 3.35 -3.28 -8.23
CA SER A 128 3.18 -2.13 -7.35
C SER A 128 3.64 -0.82 -7.98
N THR A 129 3.05 0.28 -7.53
CA THR A 129 3.45 1.64 -7.88
C THR A 129 3.75 2.41 -6.60
N VAL A 130 4.97 2.95 -6.51
CA VAL A 130 5.37 3.89 -5.47
C VAL A 130 5.12 5.31 -5.97
N ALA A 131 4.24 6.04 -5.30
CA ALA A 131 3.96 7.44 -5.60
C ALA A 131 4.77 8.34 -4.65
N ALA A 132 5.77 9.04 -5.20
CA ALA A 132 6.77 9.78 -4.45
C ALA A 132 6.58 11.30 -4.56
N SER A 133 6.77 12.01 -3.44
CA SER A 133 6.82 13.46 -3.36
C SER A 133 8.26 13.95 -3.33
N ARG A 134 8.53 15.06 -4.03
CA ARG A 134 9.88 15.64 -4.10
C ARG A 134 10.26 16.46 -2.86
N ASN A 135 9.27 16.90 -2.08
CA ASN A 135 9.43 17.74 -0.89
C ASN A 135 8.78 17.11 0.36
N ASP A 136 8.72 15.79 0.45
CA ASP A 136 8.21 15.08 1.63
C ASP A 136 9.14 15.30 2.83
N PRO A 137 8.65 15.87 3.94
CA PRO A 137 9.47 16.07 5.14
C PRO A 137 9.81 14.76 5.88
N LEU A 138 9.14 13.64 5.56
CA LEU A 138 9.34 12.35 6.20
C LEU A 138 10.18 11.37 5.37
N ALA A 139 10.51 11.72 4.11
CA ALA A 139 11.33 10.86 3.27
C ALA A 139 12.01 11.61 2.13
N GLY A 140 13.32 11.56 2.07
CA GLY A 140 14.06 12.12 0.95
C GLY A 140 13.72 11.41 -0.37
N TYR A 141 13.40 12.16 -1.44
CA TYR A 141 12.97 11.63 -2.73
C TYR A 141 13.88 10.50 -3.27
N ARG A 142 15.21 10.68 -3.21
CA ARG A 142 16.18 9.66 -3.67
C ARG A 142 16.09 8.36 -2.88
N ARG A 143 15.76 8.42 -1.60
CA ARG A 143 15.58 7.23 -0.75
C ARG A 143 14.30 6.49 -1.13
N VAL A 144 13.24 7.22 -1.43
CA VAL A 144 11.98 6.64 -1.95
C VAL A 144 12.21 5.99 -3.32
N VAL A 145 13.00 6.60 -4.21
CA VAL A 145 13.43 5.98 -5.48
C VAL A 145 14.14 4.64 -5.21
N GLY A 146 15.11 4.62 -4.28
CA GLY A 146 15.83 3.39 -3.91
C GLY A 146 14.92 2.30 -3.31
N LEU A 147 13.86 2.68 -2.57
CA LEU A 147 12.84 1.73 -2.11
C LEU A 147 12.04 1.16 -3.29
N ALA A 148 11.60 2.02 -4.21
CA ALA A 148 10.85 1.59 -5.40
C ALA A 148 11.67 0.63 -6.27
N GLU A 149 12.96 0.90 -6.48
CA GLU A 149 13.89 0.03 -7.20
C GLU A 149 14.04 -1.33 -6.50
N GLY A 150 14.29 -1.34 -5.19
CA GLY A 150 14.43 -2.57 -4.40
C GLY A 150 13.17 -3.42 -4.43
N TRP A 151 12.01 -2.80 -4.30
CA TRP A 151 10.71 -3.48 -4.35
C TRP A 151 10.29 -3.90 -5.77
N GLY A 152 10.98 -3.43 -6.82
CA GLY A 152 10.62 -3.64 -8.21
C GLY A 152 9.31 -2.93 -8.59
N SER A 153 9.00 -1.84 -7.91
CA SER A 153 7.80 -1.02 -8.12
C SER A 153 8.01 -0.01 -9.25
N ARG A 154 6.93 0.30 -9.97
CA ARG A 154 6.90 1.48 -10.84
C ARG A 154 6.97 2.74 -9.99
N LEU A 155 7.82 3.68 -10.32
CA LEU A 155 7.87 4.99 -9.68
C LEU A 155 6.90 5.97 -10.36
N LEU A 156 6.07 6.63 -9.57
CA LEU A 156 5.22 7.75 -9.96
C LEU A 156 5.66 9.01 -9.23
N ASP A 157 6.17 9.98 -9.96
CA ASP A 157 6.54 11.29 -9.43
C ASP A 157 5.29 12.17 -9.28
N LEU A 158 5.00 12.58 -8.06
CA LEU A 158 3.87 13.45 -7.73
C LEU A 158 4.22 14.94 -7.77
N GLY A 159 5.52 15.29 -7.95
CA GLY A 159 6.01 16.64 -7.76
C GLY A 159 6.12 17.01 -6.27
N GLU A 160 5.83 18.24 -5.93
CA GLU A 160 5.95 18.80 -4.58
C GLU A 160 4.60 18.77 -3.86
N VAL A 161 4.23 17.62 -3.28
CA VAL A 161 2.94 17.42 -2.58
C VAL A 161 3.10 17.25 -1.06
N GLY A 162 4.29 17.55 -0.52
CA GLY A 162 4.58 17.31 0.89
C GLY A 162 4.44 15.83 1.23
N HIS A 163 3.93 15.51 2.42
CA HIS A 163 3.64 14.13 2.83
C HIS A 163 2.23 13.66 2.40
N LEU A 164 1.57 14.38 1.50
CA LEU A 164 0.24 14.09 0.99
C LEU A 164 -0.76 13.78 2.11
N ASN A 165 -0.83 14.64 3.10
CA ASN A 165 -1.69 14.54 4.27
C ASN A 165 -2.36 15.90 4.55
N PRO A 166 -3.30 16.00 5.49
CA PRO A 166 -3.95 17.28 5.82
C PRO A 166 -2.98 18.39 6.20
N ALA A 167 -1.87 18.09 6.88
CA ALA A 167 -0.84 19.07 7.21
C ALA A 167 -0.11 19.64 5.98
N SER A 168 -0.11 18.91 4.87
CA SER A 168 0.41 19.32 3.56
C SER A 168 -0.69 19.93 2.66
N GLY A 169 -1.88 20.17 3.18
CA GLY A 169 -3.03 20.71 2.46
C GLY A 169 -3.82 19.67 1.65
N TYR A 170 -3.64 18.37 1.93
CA TYR A 170 -4.32 17.29 1.22
C TYR A 170 -5.33 16.57 2.11
N GLY A 171 -6.59 17.04 2.02
CA GLY A 171 -7.77 16.26 2.38
C GLY A 171 -8.23 15.43 1.18
N TYR A 172 -9.32 15.82 0.52
CA TYR A 172 -9.75 15.15 -0.71
C TYR A 172 -8.71 15.26 -1.84
N TRP A 173 -8.28 14.11 -2.34
CA TRP A 173 -7.30 14.00 -3.42
C TRP A 173 -7.87 13.19 -4.60
N PRO A 174 -8.46 13.87 -5.63
CA PRO A 174 -9.13 13.20 -6.75
C PRO A 174 -8.24 12.24 -7.53
N ARG A 175 -6.93 12.52 -7.60
CA ARG A 175 -5.98 11.66 -8.30
C ARG A 175 -5.89 10.26 -7.68
N ALA A 176 -6.18 10.09 -6.38
CA ALA A 176 -6.23 8.79 -5.74
C ALA A 176 -7.26 7.88 -6.41
N GLU A 177 -8.46 8.40 -6.68
CA GLU A 177 -9.52 7.64 -7.35
C GLU A 177 -9.09 7.20 -8.76
N SER A 178 -8.45 8.09 -9.51
CA SER A 178 -7.95 7.76 -10.86
C SER A 178 -6.88 6.67 -10.81
N LEU A 179 -5.90 6.79 -9.91
CA LEU A 179 -4.82 5.81 -9.76
C LEU A 179 -5.34 4.43 -9.32
N VAL A 180 -6.29 4.40 -8.40
CA VAL A 180 -6.92 3.15 -7.95
C VAL A 180 -7.74 2.54 -9.09
N ARG A 181 -8.50 3.34 -9.84
CA ARG A 181 -9.26 2.86 -11.01
C ARG A 181 -8.33 2.26 -12.07
N GLU A 182 -7.25 2.94 -12.43
CA GLU A 182 -6.24 2.43 -13.36
C GLU A 182 -5.66 1.08 -12.89
N LEU A 183 -5.41 0.95 -11.60
CA LEU A 183 -4.89 -0.28 -11.00
C LEU A 183 -5.94 -1.40 -11.07
N LEU A 184 -7.19 -1.15 -10.71
CA LEU A 184 -8.30 -2.10 -10.80
C LEU A 184 -8.53 -2.56 -12.25
N GLU A 185 -8.50 -1.66 -13.22
CA GLU A 185 -8.61 -1.99 -14.64
C GLU A 185 -7.45 -2.86 -15.13
N SER A 186 -6.22 -2.61 -14.64
CA SER A 186 -5.06 -3.43 -14.99
C SER A 186 -5.18 -4.86 -14.45
N VAL A 187 -5.70 -5.01 -13.24
CA VAL A 187 -5.98 -6.30 -12.60
C VAL A 187 -7.04 -7.08 -13.38
N SER A 188 -8.15 -6.44 -13.73
CA SER A 188 -9.23 -7.07 -14.49
C SER A 188 -8.77 -7.53 -15.87
N ARG A 189 -7.94 -6.73 -16.57
CA ARG A 189 -7.35 -7.12 -17.86
C ARG A 189 -6.44 -8.35 -17.75
N ALA A 190 -5.61 -8.40 -16.70
CA ALA A 190 -4.71 -9.53 -16.46
C ALA A 190 -5.49 -10.82 -16.16
N ALA A 191 -6.56 -10.75 -15.40
CA ALA A 191 -7.45 -11.88 -15.13
C ALA A 191 -8.12 -12.41 -16.41
N SER A 192 -8.61 -11.51 -17.27
CA SER A 192 -9.26 -11.89 -18.54
C SER A 192 -8.28 -12.54 -19.54
N SER A 193 -7.02 -12.07 -19.60
CA SER A 193 -6.02 -12.67 -20.49
C SER A 193 -5.60 -14.07 -20.03
N ASN A 194 -5.52 -14.33 -18.74
CA ASN A 194 -5.19 -15.64 -18.20
C ASN A 194 -6.33 -16.67 -18.45
N ALA A 195 -7.59 -16.23 -18.43
CA ALA A 195 -8.73 -17.08 -18.71
C ALA A 195 -8.75 -17.55 -20.18
N THR A 196 -8.44 -16.66 -21.12
CA THR A 196 -8.40 -17.00 -22.55
C THR A 196 -7.26 -17.95 -22.92
N ASP A 197 -6.10 -17.86 -22.26
CA ASP A 197 -4.98 -18.78 -22.49
C ASP A 197 -5.24 -20.19 -21.91
N SER A 198 -6.00 -20.30 -20.84
CA SER A 198 -6.39 -21.59 -20.25
C SER A 198 -7.36 -22.36 -21.15
N ASP A 199 -8.35 -21.68 -21.71
CA ASP A 199 -9.33 -22.30 -22.62
C ASP A 199 -8.67 -22.78 -23.92
N ALA A 200 -7.68 -22.05 -24.44
CA ALA A 200 -6.94 -22.43 -25.63
C ALA A 200 -6.04 -23.68 -25.46
N GLN A 201 -5.57 -23.94 -24.23
CA GLN A 201 -4.76 -25.12 -23.91
C GLN A 201 -5.60 -26.38 -23.71
N GLU A 202 -6.83 -26.28 -23.21
CA GLU A 202 -7.74 -27.44 -23.06
C GLU A 202 -8.23 -27.94 -24.42
N GLU A 203 -8.48 -27.07 -25.40
CA GLU A 203 -8.91 -27.49 -26.75
C GLU A 203 -7.81 -28.27 -27.53
N HIS A 204 -6.53 -28.03 -27.27
CA HIS A 204 -5.40 -28.70 -27.89
C HIS A 204 -5.03 -30.06 -27.27
N SER A 205 -5.58 -30.38 -26.10
CA SER A 205 -5.32 -31.64 -25.40
C SER A 205 -6.31 -32.77 -25.76
N HIS A 206 -7.32 -32.47 -26.57
CA HIS A 206 -8.38 -33.43 -26.97
C HIS A 206 -8.40 -33.75 -28.49
N ALA A 207 -7.33 -33.42 -29.21
CA ALA A 207 -7.17 -33.72 -30.64
C ALA A 207 -6.18 -34.88 -30.89
#